data_6f5fd2c6f0322f51bb6e20dba3604b67
#
_entry.id   6f5fd2c6f0322f51bb6e20dba3604b67
#
_cell.length_a   1.000
_cell.length_b   1.000
_cell.length_c   1.000
_cell.angle_alpha   90.00
_cell.angle_beta   90.00
_cell.angle_gamma   90.00
#
_symmetry.space_group_name_H-M   'P 1'
#
loop_
_entity.id
_entity.type
_entity.pdbx_description
1 polymer ?
#
loop_
_entity_poly.entity_id
_entity_poly.type
_entity_poly.pdbx_seq_one_letter_code
_entity_poly.pdbx_strand_id
1 'polypeptide(L)'
;MKDCSNRGKLMIMIGLLVIAPVTILSFYPQDIGYAAFFLLPGLLSVLAGGLVCAFGKREAYFSSDRLTAQRHSNNTVLFTWFWGIAVGAMPFFLSGQLRFVQSLFESVSGWTTTGLSVMDVTQTSKIFLFYRSFMQYCGGLGFVLMMVMLVSGKRSMDLFNAEGHPDKLMPNLKQTAQTIFEMYIIFLILGTVAYVVCGMPLFDSLCHAMCSLSTGGFSTKLNSIGEYRSLPIEIVTIVLMLIGTTNFAVLLLLIRGKWRQAFHVSEVRFLFLLL
;
A
#
# COMPACT_ATOMS: atom_id res chain seq x y z
N MET A 1 8.35 27.99 0.17
CA MET A 1 8.69 26.69 -0.45
C MET A 1 8.13 26.69 -1.84
N LYS A 2 8.97 26.44 -2.89
CA LYS A 2 8.49 26.34 -4.27
C LYS A 2 7.49 25.20 -4.38
N ASP A 3 6.32 25.42 -5.00
CA ASP A 3 5.34 24.36 -5.26
C ASP A 3 5.96 23.31 -6.19
N CYS A 4 6.35 22.20 -5.60
CA CYS A 4 6.92 21.05 -6.28
C CYS A 4 5.82 20.34 -7.10
N SER A 5 6.15 19.82 -8.28
CA SER A 5 5.25 19.02 -9.10
C SER A 5 4.72 17.80 -8.32
N ASN A 6 3.42 17.54 -8.40
CA ASN A 6 2.80 16.39 -7.74
C ASN A 6 3.44 15.06 -8.19
N ARG A 7 3.82 14.94 -9.47
CA ARG A 7 4.54 13.77 -9.99
C ARG A 7 5.89 13.58 -9.31
N GLY A 8 6.67 14.67 -9.14
CA GLY A 8 7.95 14.61 -8.46
C GLY A 8 7.83 14.15 -7.00
N LYS A 9 6.82 14.63 -6.27
CA LYS A 9 6.56 14.20 -4.89
C LYS A 9 6.17 12.72 -4.81
N LEU A 10 5.35 12.24 -5.75
CA LEU A 10 4.97 10.83 -5.84
C LEU A 10 6.16 9.93 -6.16
N MET A 11 7.06 10.36 -7.07
CA MET A 11 8.31 9.64 -7.35
C MET A 11 9.22 9.54 -6.12
N ILE A 12 9.35 10.63 -5.35
CA ILE A 12 10.11 10.64 -4.08
C ILE A 12 9.47 9.66 -3.09
N MET A 13 8.15 9.71 -2.93
CA MET A 13 7.43 8.82 -2.01
C MET A 13 7.63 7.35 -2.39
N ILE A 14 7.47 6.98 -3.66
CA ILE A 14 7.69 5.62 -4.15
C ILE A 14 9.13 5.17 -3.87
N GLY A 15 10.12 6.05 -4.13
CA GLY A 15 11.51 5.77 -3.82
C GLY A 15 11.73 5.45 -2.34
N LEU A 16 11.13 6.23 -1.44
CA LEU A 16 11.20 5.99 0.01
C LEU A 16 10.51 4.68 0.41
N LEU A 17 9.36 4.35 -0.21
CA LEU A 17 8.68 3.08 0.04
C LEU A 17 9.51 1.87 -0.41
N VAL A 18 10.26 1.97 -1.51
CA VAL A 18 11.17 0.90 -1.96
C VAL A 18 12.38 0.77 -1.05
N ILE A 19 12.85 1.86 -0.42
CA ILE A 19 13.96 1.83 0.56
C ILE A 19 13.50 1.27 1.91
N ALA A 20 12.24 1.49 2.31
CA ALA A 20 11.74 1.15 3.63
C ALA A 20 12.03 -0.30 4.08
N PRO A 21 11.96 -1.35 3.22
CA PRO A 21 12.29 -2.72 3.61
C PRO A 21 13.72 -2.93 4.12
N VAL A 22 14.65 -2.02 3.81
CA VAL A 22 16.03 -2.08 4.33
C VAL A 22 16.06 -2.05 5.87
N THR A 23 15.04 -1.46 6.51
CA THR A 23 14.93 -1.43 7.97
C THR A 23 14.84 -2.81 8.60
N ILE A 24 14.30 -3.82 7.87
CA ILE A 24 14.21 -5.20 8.37
C ILE A 24 15.59 -5.86 8.55
N LEU A 25 16.61 -5.36 7.87
CA LEU A 25 17.98 -5.86 7.98
C LEU A 25 18.58 -5.70 9.39
N SER A 26 18.03 -4.78 10.19
CA SER A 26 18.41 -4.66 11.61
C SER A 26 18.05 -5.92 12.40
N PHE A 27 17.03 -6.67 11.96
CA PHE A 27 16.59 -7.93 12.58
C PHE A 27 17.13 -9.16 11.85
N TYR A 28 17.51 -9.02 10.57
CA TYR A 28 18.01 -10.09 9.70
C TYR A 28 19.32 -9.68 9.02
N PRO A 29 20.45 -9.58 9.76
CA PRO A 29 21.74 -9.11 9.21
C PRO A 29 22.30 -9.99 8.10
N GLN A 30 21.88 -11.27 8.04
CA GLN A 30 22.30 -12.18 6.97
C GLN A 30 21.84 -11.73 5.57
N ASP A 31 20.81 -10.91 5.48
CA ASP A 31 20.26 -10.39 4.22
C ASP A 31 20.91 -9.05 3.79
N ILE A 32 21.94 -8.54 4.52
CA ILE A 32 22.53 -7.22 4.27
C ILE A 32 23.08 -7.05 2.85
N GLY A 33 23.54 -8.14 2.23
CA GLY A 33 24.00 -8.15 0.85
C GLY A 33 22.97 -7.70 -0.18
N TYR A 34 21.69 -7.80 0.18
CA TYR A 34 20.57 -7.36 -0.69
C TYR A 34 20.22 -5.88 -0.53
N ALA A 35 20.78 -5.16 0.46
CA ALA A 35 20.47 -3.75 0.73
C ALA A 35 20.64 -2.85 -0.50
N ALA A 36 21.72 -3.06 -1.26
CA ALA A 36 22.03 -2.25 -2.45
C ALA A 36 20.93 -2.33 -3.52
N PHE A 37 20.27 -3.48 -3.66
CA PHE A 37 19.21 -3.68 -4.66
C PHE A 37 17.90 -2.91 -4.34
N PHE A 38 17.71 -2.50 -3.10
CA PHE A 38 16.63 -1.62 -2.65
C PHE A 38 17.06 -0.16 -2.65
N LEU A 39 18.28 0.12 -2.14
CA LEU A 39 18.80 1.47 -2.05
C LEU A 39 19.00 2.11 -3.43
N LEU A 40 19.57 1.37 -4.40
CA LEU A 40 19.85 1.92 -5.72
C LEU A 40 18.59 2.41 -6.44
N PRO A 41 17.55 1.59 -6.71
CA PRO A 41 16.35 2.06 -7.40
C PRO A 41 15.56 3.06 -6.58
N GLY A 42 15.53 2.91 -5.25
CA GLY A 42 14.85 3.85 -4.38
C GLY A 42 15.49 5.24 -4.40
N LEU A 43 16.82 5.33 -4.26
CA LEU A 43 17.56 6.60 -4.35
C LEU A 43 17.44 7.23 -5.74
N LEU A 44 17.54 6.44 -6.82
CA LEU A 44 17.34 6.94 -8.18
C LEU A 44 15.93 7.53 -8.37
N SER A 45 14.90 6.89 -7.81
CA SER A 45 13.54 7.43 -7.85
C SER A 45 13.41 8.74 -7.03
N VAL A 46 14.05 8.81 -5.86
CA VAL A 46 14.08 10.04 -5.04
C VAL A 46 14.79 11.17 -5.78
N LEU A 47 15.96 10.90 -6.38
CA LEU A 47 16.72 11.89 -7.15
C LEU A 47 15.94 12.36 -8.38
N ALA A 48 15.38 11.44 -9.17
CA ALA A 48 14.56 11.77 -10.33
C ALA A 48 13.33 12.62 -9.93
N GLY A 49 12.65 12.25 -8.84
CA GLY A 49 11.56 13.03 -8.29
C GLY A 49 11.99 14.42 -7.81
N GLY A 50 13.17 14.52 -7.18
CA GLY A 50 13.78 15.79 -6.78
C GLY A 50 14.09 16.69 -7.98
N LEU A 51 14.65 16.13 -9.07
CA LEU A 51 14.87 16.85 -10.32
C LEU A 51 13.58 17.35 -10.96
N VAL A 52 12.56 16.50 -11.01
CA VAL A 52 11.22 16.90 -11.49
C VAL A 52 10.62 18.01 -10.63
N CYS A 53 10.86 18.00 -9.32
CA CYS A 53 10.45 19.08 -8.43
C CYS A 53 11.24 20.39 -8.65
N ALA A 54 12.53 20.29 -8.91
CA ALA A 54 13.42 21.45 -9.06
C ALA A 54 13.29 22.12 -10.42
N PHE A 55 13.22 21.32 -11.49
CA PHE A 55 13.27 21.78 -12.89
C PHE A 55 11.95 21.60 -13.64
N GLY A 56 11.00 20.83 -13.09
CA GLY A 56 9.70 20.65 -13.70
C GLY A 56 8.98 21.99 -13.90
N LYS A 57 8.44 22.21 -15.10
CA LYS A 57 7.60 23.39 -15.36
C LYS A 57 6.50 23.39 -14.30
N ARG A 58 6.32 24.53 -13.64
CA ARG A 58 5.13 24.78 -12.81
C ARG A 58 3.93 24.39 -13.68
N GLU A 59 3.24 23.33 -13.27
CA GLU A 59 1.97 23.00 -13.92
C GLU A 59 1.06 24.21 -13.72
N ALA A 60 1.05 25.09 -14.72
CA ALA A 60 0.27 26.31 -14.71
C ALA A 60 -1.21 25.92 -14.68
N TYR A 61 -1.79 26.01 -13.50
CA TYR A 61 -3.16 25.63 -13.23
C TYR A 61 -4.05 26.85 -13.42
N PHE A 62 -4.34 27.16 -14.67
CA PHE A 62 -5.42 28.04 -15.06
C PHE A 62 -6.22 27.43 -16.22
N SER A 63 -6.67 26.20 -16.10
CA SER A 63 -7.84 25.80 -16.85
C SER A 63 -9.05 25.94 -15.93
N SER A 64 -9.89 26.90 -16.21
CA SER A 64 -11.21 27.05 -15.60
C SER A 64 -12.16 25.89 -15.97
N ASP A 65 -11.66 24.92 -16.76
CA ASP A 65 -12.40 23.79 -17.25
C ASP A 65 -12.19 22.56 -16.34
N ARG A 66 -13.27 22.12 -15.70
CA ARG A 66 -13.31 20.98 -14.78
C ARG A 66 -12.83 19.68 -15.44
N LEU A 67 -13.14 19.49 -16.74
CA LEU A 67 -12.74 18.29 -17.49
C LEU A 67 -11.22 18.19 -17.68
N THR A 68 -10.56 19.31 -17.95
CA THR A 68 -9.10 19.36 -18.10
C THR A 68 -8.38 19.08 -16.78
N ALA A 69 -8.91 19.60 -15.66
CA ALA A 69 -8.40 19.32 -14.32
C ALA A 69 -8.49 17.82 -13.97
N GLN A 70 -9.62 17.19 -14.28
CA GLN A 70 -9.85 15.76 -14.03
C GLN A 70 -8.93 14.88 -14.90
N ARG A 71 -8.77 15.18 -16.20
CA ARG A 71 -7.84 14.46 -17.09
C ARG A 71 -6.40 14.54 -16.57
N HIS A 72 -6.00 15.70 -16.05
CA HIS A 72 -4.65 15.87 -15.51
C HIS A 72 -4.44 15.04 -14.23
N SER A 73 -5.43 14.98 -13.34
CA SER A 73 -5.41 14.15 -12.13
C SER A 73 -5.32 12.67 -12.50
N ASN A 74 -6.15 12.18 -13.43
CA ASN A 74 -6.14 10.81 -13.90
C ASN A 74 -4.76 10.43 -14.50
N ASN A 75 -4.17 11.30 -15.33
CA ASN A 75 -2.85 11.07 -15.90
C ASN A 75 -1.75 11.02 -14.82
N THR A 76 -1.88 11.80 -13.76
CA THR A 76 -0.92 11.77 -12.64
C THR A 76 -1.04 10.47 -11.85
N VAL A 77 -2.26 10.00 -11.60
CA VAL A 77 -2.51 8.70 -10.95
C VAL A 77 -1.94 7.56 -11.79
N LEU A 78 -2.29 7.49 -13.08
CA LEU A 78 -1.76 6.47 -14.00
C LEU A 78 -0.23 6.47 -14.04
N PHE A 79 0.39 7.65 -14.19
CA PHE A 79 1.86 7.78 -14.15
C PHE A 79 2.43 7.21 -12.85
N THR A 80 1.79 7.48 -11.70
CA THR A 80 2.25 7.01 -10.41
C THR A 80 2.22 5.49 -10.30
N TRP A 81 1.16 4.87 -10.79
CA TRP A 81 1.05 3.41 -10.82
C TRP A 81 2.14 2.79 -11.70
N PHE A 82 2.32 3.28 -12.94
CA PHE A 82 3.38 2.78 -13.82
C PHE A 82 4.78 3.00 -13.24
N TRP A 83 5.02 4.16 -12.64
CA TRP A 83 6.30 4.45 -11.98
C TRP A 83 6.53 3.53 -10.77
N GLY A 84 5.52 3.33 -9.93
CA GLY A 84 5.58 2.44 -8.77
C GLY A 84 5.88 1.00 -9.17
N ILE A 85 5.20 0.50 -10.20
CA ILE A 85 5.43 -0.84 -10.74
C ILE A 85 6.86 -0.98 -11.28
N ALA A 86 7.33 -0.02 -12.09
CA ALA A 86 8.66 -0.07 -12.69
C ALA A 86 9.76 -0.04 -11.63
N VAL A 87 9.72 0.91 -10.68
CA VAL A 87 10.71 1.02 -9.61
C VAL A 87 10.58 -0.14 -8.62
N GLY A 88 9.36 -0.57 -8.32
CA GLY A 88 9.08 -1.70 -7.42
C GLY A 88 9.53 -3.06 -7.95
N ALA A 89 9.66 -3.23 -9.26
CA ALA A 89 10.19 -4.44 -9.88
C ALA A 89 11.73 -4.54 -9.78
N MET A 90 12.43 -3.39 -9.65
CA MET A 90 13.88 -3.35 -9.72
C MET A 90 14.59 -4.19 -8.65
N PRO A 91 14.20 -4.21 -7.37
CA PRO A 91 14.85 -5.06 -6.37
C PRO A 91 14.86 -6.54 -6.75
N PHE A 92 13.76 -7.08 -7.29
CA PHE A 92 13.66 -8.47 -7.72
C PHE A 92 14.53 -8.77 -8.93
N PHE A 93 14.57 -7.84 -9.89
CA PHE A 93 15.34 -7.99 -11.12
C PHE A 93 16.84 -7.85 -10.86
N LEU A 94 17.27 -6.80 -10.17
CA LEU A 94 18.69 -6.52 -9.91
C LEU A 94 19.35 -7.57 -9.02
N SER A 95 18.60 -8.15 -8.08
CA SER A 95 19.09 -9.23 -7.22
C SER A 95 19.20 -10.59 -7.94
N GLY A 96 18.68 -10.70 -9.15
CA GLY A 96 18.63 -11.96 -9.88
C GLY A 96 17.61 -12.98 -9.36
N GLN A 97 16.76 -12.60 -8.42
CA GLN A 97 15.69 -13.45 -7.87
C GLN A 97 14.68 -13.84 -8.95
N LEU A 98 14.35 -12.89 -9.82
CA LEU A 98 13.36 -13.06 -10.87
C LEU A 98 13.86 -12.49 -12.20
N ARG A 99 13.40 -13.04 -13.32
CA ARG A 99 13.60 -12.46 -14.66
C ARG A 99 12.79 -11.17 -14.79
N PHE A 100 13.13 -10.32 -15.74
CA PHE A 100 12.50 -9.00 -15.93
C PHE A 100 10.96 -9.04 -15.94
N VAL A 101 10.37 -9.91 -16.77
CA VAL A 101 8.91 -10.05 -16.87
C VAL A 101 8.29 -10.56 -15.57
N GLN A 102 8.95 -11.52 -14.89
CA GLN A 102 8.52 -12.04 -13.60
C GLN A 102 8.59 -10.96 -12.50
N SER A 103 9.64 -10.12 -12.52
CA SER A 103 9.80 -9.00 -11.58
C SER A 103 8.69 -7.96 -11.76
N LEU A 104 8.33 -7.64 -13.00
CA LEU A 104 7.19 -6.77 -13.31
C LEU A 104 5.88 -7.39 -12.82
N PHE A 105 5.66 -8.68 -13.09
CA PHE A 105 4.46 -9.38 -12.63
C PHE A 105 4.33 -9.35 -11.11
N GLU A 106 5.41 -9.66 -10.38
CA GLU A 106 5.43 -9.65 -8.91
C GLU A 106 5.18 -8.25 -8.36
N SER A 107 5.76 -7.22 -8.99
CA SER A 107 5.55 -5.82 -8.62
C SER A 107 4.11 -5.36 -8.88
N VAL A 108 3.54 -5.70 -10.05
CA VAL A 108 2.12 -5.42 -10.34
C VAL A 108 1.25 -6.08 -9.30
N SER A 109 1.41 -7.39 -9.09
CA SER A 109 0.62 -8.18 -8.14
C SER A 109 0.73 -7.64 -6.70
N GLY A 110 1.92 -7.16 -6.31
CA GLY A 110 2.13 -6.53 -5.02
C GLY A 110 1.38 -5.22 -4.88
N TRP A 111 1.65 -4.25 -5.73
CA TRP A 111 1.05 -2.91 -5.65
C TRP A 111 -0.47 -2.91 -5.87
N THR A 112 -0.99 -3.77 -6.76
CA THR A 112 -2.44 -3.85 -7.02
C THR A 112 -3.18 -4.79 -6.06
N THR A 113 -2.50 -5.33 -5.06
CA THR A 113 -3.06 -6.28 -4.08
C THR A 113 -3.70 -7.52 -4.71
N THR A 114 -3.19 -7.95 -5.87
CA THR A 114 -3.73 -9.12 -6.60
C THR A 114 -3.36 -10.44 -5.93
N GLY A 115 -2.15 -10.55 -5.37
CA GLY A 115 -1.71 -11.70 -4.58
C GLY A 115 -1.22 -12.92 -5.37
N LEU A 116 -1.26 -12.90 -6.70
CA LEU A 116 -0.67 -13.94 -7.53
C LEU A 116 0.86 -13.80 -7.54
N SER A 117 1.61 -14.88 -7.42
CA SER A 117 3.07 -14.87 -7.30
C SER A 117 3.72 -15.90 -8.21
N VAL A 118 4.88 -15.53 -8.73
CA VAL A 118 5.80 -16.43 -9.48
C VAL A 118 7.08 -16.72 -8.69
N MET A 119 7.15 -16.21 -7.43
CA MET A 119 8.32 -16.36 -6.57
C MET A 119 8.23 -17.62 -5.72
N ASP A 120 9.33 -18.36 -5.62
CA ASP A 120 9.45 -19.47 -4.67
C ASP A 120 9.76 -18.90 -3.27
N VAL A 121 8.74 -18.87 -2.42
CA VAL A 121 8.84 -18.32 -1.06
C VAL A 121 9.76 -19.13 -0.13
N THR A 122 10.04 -20.40 -0.48
CA THR A 122 10.90 -21.28 0.34
C THR A 122 12.38 -20.94 0.21
N GLN A 123 12.78 -20.42 -0.95
CA GLN A 123 14.17 -20.06 -1.26
C GLN A 123 14.42 -18.55 -1.15
N THR A 124 13.38 -17.76 -0.81
CA THR A 124 13.43 -16.31 -0.81
C THR A 124 13.88 -15.77 0.55
N SER A 125 14.84 -14.84 0.57
CA SER A 125 15.30 -14.18 1.79
C SER A 125 14.22 -13.29 2.42
N LYS A 126 14.33 -13.09 3.74
CA LYS A 126 13.32 -12.39 4.57
C LYS A 126 13.04 -10.97 4.09
N ILE A 127 14.05 -10.25 3.58
CA ILE A 127 13.86 -8.91 3.07
C ILE A 127 12.89 -8.86 1.88
N PHE A 128 12.95 -9.83 0.95
CA PHE A 128 12.03 -9.89 -0.19
C PHE A 128 10.63 -10.35 0.23
N LEU A 129 10.51 -11.28 1.18
CA LEU A 129 9.21 -11.69 1.72
C LEU A 129 8.50 -10.51 2.42
N PHE A 130 9.26 -9.75 3.22
CA PHE A 130 8.74 -8.53 3.84
C PHE A 130 8.36 -7.48 2.79
N TYR A 131 9.23 -7.25 1.77
CA TYR A 131 8.98 -6.28 0.73
C TYR A 131 7.68 -6.55 -0.04
N ARG A 132 7.42 -7.80 -0.40
CA ARG A 132 6.17 -8.21 -1.06
C ARG A 132 4.94 -7.86 -0.22
N SER A 133 4.96 -8.24 1.05
CA SER A 133 3.88 -7.94 2.00
C SER A 133 3.70 -6.44 2.22
N PHE A 134 4.82 -5.71 2.30
CA PHE A 134 4.82 -4.25 2.45
C PHE A 134 4.27 -3.54 1.21
N MET A 135 4.62 -4.01 -0.01
CA MET A 135 4.01 -3.49 -1.24
C MET A 135 2.50 -3.65 -1.24
N GLN A 136 1.98 -4.82 -0.86
CA GLN A 136 0.52 -5.03 -0.77
C GLN A 136 -0.12 -4.11 0.26
N TYR A 137 0.50 -3.97 1.41
CA TYR A 137 0.00 -3.07 2.46
C TYR A 137 -0.08 -1.62 1.99
N CYS A 138 0.98 -1.12 1.34
CA CYS A 138 1.00 0.23 0.78
C CYS A 138 0.03 0.38 -0.41
N GLY A 139 -0.06 -0.63 -1.27
CA GLY A 139 -0.98 -0.67 -2.40
C GLY A 139 -2.44 -0.61 -1.97
N GLY A 140 -2.79 -1.35 -0.90
CA GLY A 140 -4.14 -1.33 -0.32
C GLY A 140 -4.55 0.03 0.27
N LEU A 141 -3.59 0.82 0.76
CA LEU A 141 -3.83 2.22 1.14
C LEU A 141 -4.00 3.15 -0.06
N GLY A 142 -3.37 2.83 -1.20
CA GLY A 142 -3.32 3.66 -2.38
C GLY A 142 -2.26 4.77 -2.33
N PHE A 143 -1.60 5.00 -3.46
CA PHE A 143 -0.55 6.03 -3.56
C PHE A 143 -1.07 7.44 -3.33
N VAL A 144 -2.31 7.73 -3.77
CA VAL A 144 -2.87 9.07 -3.66
C VAL A 144 -3.24 9.40 -2.22
N LEU A 145 -3.76 8.42 -1.48
CA LEU A 145 -4.05 8.62 -0.06
C LEU A 145 -2.77 8.93 0.72
N MET A 146 -1.69 8.19 0.45
CA MET A 146 -0.38 8.47 1.03
C MET A 146 0.14 9.85 0.63
N MET A 147 -0.07 10.27 -0.62
CA MET A 147 0.31 11.60 -1.08
C MET A 147 -0.50 12.71 -0.41
N VAL A 148 -1.81 12.52 -0.23
CA VAL A 148 -2.68 13.50 0.45
C VAL A 148 -2.21 13.79 1.87
N MET A 149 -1.63 12.80 2.54
CA MET A 149 -1.04 12.99 3.87
C MET A 149 0.19 13.90 3.83
N LEU A 150 1.02 13.75 2.78
CA LEU A 150 2.29 14.49 2.65
C LEU A 150 2.10 15.89 2.05
N VAL A 151 1.06 16.09 1.24
CA VAL A 151 0.84 17.29 0.44
C VAL A 151 -0.50 17.92 0.77
N SER A 152 -0.47 19.05 1.50
CA SER A 152 -1.67 19.86 1.71
C SER A 152 -1.91 20.77 0.50
N GLY A 153 -3.07 20.69 -0.14
CA GLY A 153 -3.43 21.60 -1.24
C GLY A 153 -4.84 21.35 -1.80
N LYS A 154 -5.39 22.35 -2.49
CA LYS A 154 -6.73 22.28 -3.11
C LYS A 154 -6.89 21.15 -4.13
N ARG A 155 -5.77 20.68 -4.74
CA ARG A 155 -5.72 19.61 -5.74
C ARG A 155 -5.77 18.18 -5.17
N SER A 156 -5.54 18.02 -3.88
CA SER A 156 -5.57 16.70 -3.24
C SER A 156 -6.92 16.01 -3.42
N MET A 157 -8.01 16.81 -3.52
CA MET A 157 -9.36 16.28 -3.73
C MET A 157 -9.55 15.65 -5.11
N ASP A 158 -9.05 16.29 -6.16
CA ASP A 158 -9.22 15.77 -7.53
C ASP A 158 -8.45 14.45 -7.71
N LEU A 159 -7.26 14.35 -7.09
CA LEU A 159 -6.46 13.14 -7.08
C LEU A 159 -7.11 12.02 -6.25
N PHE A 160 -7.66 12.36 -5.09
CA PHE A 160 -8.35 11.42 -4.22
C PHE A 160 -9.60 10.81 -4.89
N ASN A 161 -10.39 11.65 -5.56
CA ASN A 161 -11.53 11.19 -6.33
C ASN A 161 -11.11 10.37 -7.55
N ALA A 162 -9.97 10.69 -8.18
CA ALA A 162 -9.44 9.97 -9.35
C ALA A 162 -8.97 8.54 -9.01
N GLU A 163 -8.57 8.28 -7.76
CA GLU A 163 -8.20 6.95 -7.26
C GLU A 163 -9.42 6.12 -6.81
N GLY A 164 -10.63 6.67 -6.89
CA GLY A 164 -11.87 5.93 -6.62
C GLY A 164 -12.40 6.06 -5.18
N HIS A 165 -11.98 7.09 -4.44
CA HIS A 165 -12.45 7.40 -3.08
C HIS A 165 -13.46 8.56 -3.08
N PRO A 166 -14.76 8.34 -3.36
CA PRO A 166 -15.74 9.42 -3.48
C PRO A 166 -16.17 10.05 -2.14
N ASP A 167 -15.98 9.32 -1.03
CA ASP A 167 -16.54 9.69 0.27
C ASP A 167 -15.58 10.49 1.14
N LYS A 168 -16.00 11.67 1.58
CA LYS A 168 -15.30 12.47 2.58
C LYS A 168 -15.66 12.02 3.98
N LEU A 169 -14.72 11.43 4.71
CA LEU A 169 -14.91 11.07 6.11
C LEU A 169 -14.91 12.27 7.05
N MET A 170 -14.21 13.33 6.66
CA MET A 170 -14.02 14.55 7.45
C MET A 170 -14.12 15.79 6.55
N PRO A 171 -14.42 17.00 7.13
CA PRO A 171 -14.47 18.25 6.38
C PRO A 171 -13.16 18.59 5.66
N ASN A 172 -12.03 18.11 6.18
CA ASN A 172 -10.70 18.31 5.60
C ASN A 172 -10.13 16.98 5.10
N LEU A 173 -9.78 16.94 3.80
CA LEU A 173 -9.23 15.75 3.14
C LEU A 173 -7.97 15.22 3.81
N LYS A 174 -7.10 16.10 4.31
CA LYS A 174 -5.89 15.70 5.04
C LYS A 174 -6.24 14.97 6.34
N GLN A 175 -7.24 15.44 7.07
CA GLN A 175 -7.72 14.74 8.28
C GLN A 175 -8.34 13.39 7.92
N THR A 176 -9.08 13.29 6.81
CA THR A 176 -9.60 12.02 6.30
C THR A 176 -8.46 11.04 6.06
N ALA A 177 -7.44 11.45 5.30
CA ALA A 177 -6.30 10.60 4.98
C ALA A 177 -5.50 10.19 6.24
N GLN A 178 -5.29 11.10 7.17
CA GLN A 178 -4.62 10.80 8.44
C GLN A 178 -5.41 9.78 9.26
N THR A 179 -6.73 9.97 9.40
CA THR A 179 -7.59 9.02 10.14
C THR A 179 -7.57 7.63 9.51
N ILE A 180 -7.65 7.53 8.18
CA ILE A 180 -7.58 6.24 7.47
C ILE A 180 -6.22 5.57 7.74
N PHE A 181 -5.12 6.31 7.65
CA PHE A 181 -3.79 5.79 7.90
C PHE A 181 -3.59 5.32 9.34
N GLU A 182 -4.05 6.11 10.31
CA GLU A 182 -4.00 5.74 11.73
C GLU A 182 -4.79 4.46 11.99
N MET A 183 -6.01 4.35 11.44
CA MET A 183 -6.82 3.13 11.54
C MET A 183 -6.09 1.93 10.92
N TYR A 184 -5.48 2.12 9.75
CA TYR A 184 -4.79 1.05 9.04
C TYR A 184 -3.57 0.55 9.82
N ILE A 185 -2.83 1.45 10.47
CA ILE A 185 -1.71 1.08 11.37
C ILE A 185 -2.24 0.36 12.63
N ILE A 186 -3.31 0.86 13.24
CA ILE A 186 -3.89 0.23 14.44
C ILE A 186 -4.33 -1.19 14.12
N PHE A 187 -5.04 -1.40 13.00
CA PHE A 187 -5.46 -2.75 12.60
C PHE A 187 -4.28 -3.65 12.24
N LEU A 188 -3.20 -3.12 11.66
CA LEU A 188 -1.97 -3.88 11.42
C LEU A 188 -1.37 -4.37 12.73
N ILE A 189 -1.24 -3.49 13.72
CA ILE A 189 -0.68 -3.85 15.04
C ILE A 189 -1.57 -4.89 15.74
N LEU A 190 -2.88 -4.65 15.78
CA LEU A 190 -3.84 -5.57 16.39
C LEU A 190 -3.85 -6.94 15.69
N GLY A 191 -3.83 -6.95 14.36
CA GLY A 191 -3.76 -8.17 13.57
C GLY A 191 -2.47 -8.96 13.80
N THR A 192 -1.32 -8.26 13.84
CA THR A 192 -0.03 -8.88 14.13
C THR A 192 -0.02 -9.51 15.52
N VAL A 193 -0.51 -8.78 16.55
CA VAL A 193 -0.62 -9.31 17.92
C VAL A 193 -1.55 -10.50 17.97
N ALA A 194 -2.71 -10.44 17.30
CA ALA A 194 -3.66 -11.55 17.26
C ALA A 194 -3.04 -12.82 16.65
N TYR A 195 -2.30 -12.71 15.55
CA TYR A 195 -1.59 -13.84 14.96
C TYR A 195 -0.51 -14.41 15.89
N VAL A 196 0.28 -13.55 16.56
CA VAL A 196 1.29 -13.99 17.53
C VAL A 196 0.66 -14.74 18.70
N VAL A 197 -0.45 -14.25 19.23
CA VAL A 197 -1.20 -14.91 20.31
C VAL A 197 -1.74 -16.28 19.86
N CYS A 198 -2.11 -16.42 18.58
CA CYS A 198 -2.52 -17.68 17.99
C CYS A 198 -1.35 -18.64 17.67
N GLY A 199 -0.09 -18.26 17.96
CA GLY A 199 1.11 -19.10 17.83
C GLY A 199 1.86 -18.94 16.51
N MET A 200 1.54 -17.93 15.69
CA MET A 200 2.30 -17.63 14.47
C MET A 200 3.61 -16.86 14.82
N PRO A 201 4.76 -17.19 14.21
CA PRO A 201 6.01 -16.43 14.39
C PRO A 201 5.84 -14.95 14.06
N LEU A 202 6.48 -14.04 14.81
CA LEU A 202 6.30 -12.59 14.70
C LEU A 202 6.51 -12.05 13.26
N PHE A 203 7.54 -12.53 12.56
CA PHE A 203 7.80 -12.11 11.17
C PHE A 203 6.65 -12.51 10.24
N ASP A 204 6.21 -13.75 10.31
CA ASP A 204 5.11 -14.25 9.50
C ASP A 204 3.79 -13.55 9.89
N SER A 205 3.58 -13.29 11.19
CA SER A 205 2.42 -12.54 11.71
C SER A 205 2.33 -11.15 11.10
N LEU A 206 3.45 -10.41 11.06
CA LEU A 206 3.50 -9.07 10.48
C LEU A 206 3.22 -9.11 8.97
N CYS A 207 3.86 -10.03 8.24
CA CYS A 207 3.66 -10.18 6.81
C CYS A 207 2.22 -10.57 6.46
N HIS A 208 1.64 -11.56 7.18
CA HIS A 208 0.26 -11.98 6.93
C HIS A 208 -0.76 -10.92 7.35
N ALA A 209 -0.51 -10.17 8.44
CA ALA A 209 -1.38 -9.05 8.83
C ALA A 209 -1.41 -7.95 7.75
N MET A 210 -0.25 -7.60 7.17
CA MET A 210 -0.17 -6.69 6.03
C MET A 210 -1.00 -7.18 4.83
N CYS A 211 -0.82 -8.45 4.46
CA CYS A 211 -1.46 -9.04 3.29
C CYS A 211 -2.97 -9.26 3.48
N SER A 212 -3.40 -9.68 4.69
CA SER A 212 -4.82 -9.90 5.00
C SER A 212 -5.58 -8.57 5.05
N LEU A 213 -5.00 -7.54 5.69
CA LEU A 213 -5.64 -6.23 5.83
C LEU A 213 -5.75 -5.51 4.48
N SER A 214 -4.75 -5.68 3.59
CA SER A 214 -4.80 -5.14 2.23
C SER A 214 -5.62 -6.00 1.26
N THR A 215 -6.19 -7.13 1.73
CA THR A 215 -6.89 -8.12 0.89
C THR A 215 -6.04 -8.64 -0.28
N GLY A 216 -4.71 -8.68 -0.07
CA GLY A 216 -3.74 -8.94 -1.13
C GLY A 216 -3.41 -10.42 -1.33
N GLY A 217 -3.25 -11.20 -0.24
CA GLY A 217 -3.07 -12.65 -0.28
C GLY A 217 -1.64 -13.17 -0.47
N PHE A 218 -0.61 -12.33 -0.54
CA PHE A 218 0.76 -12.82 -0.48
C PHE A 218 1.05 -13.52 0.86
N SER A 219 1.91 -14.52 0.82
CA SER A 219 2.28 -15.30 1.98
C SER A 219 3.80 -15.51 2.05
N THR A 220 4.29 -15.78 3.24
CA THR A 220 5.65 -16.26 3.51
C THR A 220 5.77 -17.78 3.40
N LYS A 221 4.66 -18.50 3.16
CA LYS A 221 4.55 -19.96 3.08
C LYS A 221 3.94 -20.41 1.76
N LEU A 222 4.30 -21.62 1.29
CA LEU A 222 3.76 -22.19 0.05
C LEU A 222 2.24 -22.39 0.12
N ASN A 223 1.76 -23.00 1.20
CA ASN A 223 0.33 -23.27 1.39
C ASN A 223 -0.38 -22.11 2.10
N SER A 224 0.21 -20.89 2.09
CA SER A 224 -0.37 -19.70 2.72
C SER A 224 -0.75 -19.97 4.19
N ILE A 225 -1.92 -19.49 4.63
CA ILE A 225 -2.44 -19.68 5.99
C ILE A 225 -2.65 -21.17 6.33
N GLY A 226 -2.98 -22.01 5.35
CA GLY A 226 -3.16 -23.44 5.54
C GLY A 226 -1.94 -24.19 6.04
N GLU A 227 -0.73 -23.63 5.91
CA GLU A 227 0.51 -24.21 6.44
C GLU A 227 0.50 -24.34 7.96
N TYR A 228 -0.20 -23.41 8.65
CA TYR A 228 -0.25 -23.39 10.12
C TYR A 228 -1.24 -24.38 10.70
N ARG A 229 -2.18 -24.92 9.90
CA ARG A 229 -3.21 -25.89 10.34
C ARG A 229 -3.88 -25.50 11.66
N SER A 230 -4.21 -24.23 11.81
CA SER A 230 -4.72 -23.62 13.06
C SER A 230 -5.98 -22.82 12.80
N LEU A 231 -7.11 -23.33 13.29
CA LEU A 231 -8.40 -22.64 13.19
C LEU A 231 -8.38 -21.21 13.76
N PRO A 232 -7.72 -20.92 14.94
CA PRO A 232 -7.60 -19.56 15.42
C PRO A 232 -6.92 -18.61 14.42
N ILE A 233 -5.85 -19.06 13.74
CA ILE A 233 -5.14 -18.25 12.72
C ILE A 233 -6.06 -17.99 11.53
N GLU A 234 -6.83 -18.98 11.08
CA GLU A 234 -7.79 -18.83 9.99
C GLU A 234 -8.89 -17.81 10.34
N ILE A 235 -9.43 -17.87 11.58
CA ILE A 235 -10.43 -16.91 12.07
C ILE A 235 -9.86 -15.49 12.09
N VAL A 236 -8.64 -15.27 12.61
CA VAL A 236 -7.98 -13.97 12.61
C VAL A 236 -7.83 -13.45 11.18
N THR A 237 -7.44 -14.33 10.23
CA THR A 237 -7.30 -13.96 8.81
C THR A 237 -8.63 -13.49 8.23
N ILE A 238 -9.72 -14.24 8.45
CA ILE A 238 -11.07 -13.89 7.98
C ILE A 238 -11.49 -12.51 8.53
N VAL A 239 -11.28 -12.29 9.84
CA VAL A 239 -11.64 -11.01 10.48
C VAL A 239 -10.84 -9.85 9.87
N LEU A 240 -9.52 -10.01 9.65
CA LEU A 240 -8.70 -8.98 9.02
C LEU A 240 -9.11 -8.71 7.56
N MET A 241 -9.44 -9.75 6.80
CA MET A 241 -9.94 -9.61 5.43
C MET A 241 -11.28 -8.86 5.41
N LEU A 242 -12.20 -9.16 6.31
CA LEU A 242 -13.47 -8.43 6.46
C LEU A 242 -13.25 -6.95 6.81
N ILE A 243 -12.32 -6.66 7.70
CA ILE A 243 -11.92 -5.27 8.01
C ILE A 243 -11.34 -4.60 6.77
N GLY A 244 -10.43 -5.26 6.04
CA GLY A 244 -9.78 -4.74 4.84
C GLY A 244 -10.73 -4.47 3.67
N THR A 245 -11.78 -5.28 3.51
CA THR A 245 -12.81 -5.09 2.48
C THR A 245 -13.85 -4.04 2.85
N THR A 246 -13.94 -3.67 4.13
CA THR A 246 -14.95 -2.71 4.61
C THR A 246 -14.51 -1.28 4.31
N ASN A 247 -15.42 -0.49 3.75
CA ASN A 247 -15.17 0.93 3.48
C ASN A 247 -14.72 1.66 4.77
N PHE A 248 -13.67 2.47 4.67
CA PHE A 248 -13.14 3.25 5.81
C PHE A 248 -14.19 4.15 6.49
N ALA A 249 -15.18 4.65 5.75
CA ALA A 249 -16.30 5.40 6.31
C ALA A 249 -17.10 4.56 7.30
N VAL A 250 -17.39 3.33 6.95
CA VAL A 250 -18.11 2.36 7.80
C VAL A 250 -17.28 2.00 9.03
N LEU A 251 -15.98 1.71 8.85
CA LEU A 251 -15.07 1.43 9.97
C LEU A 251 -15.03 2.60 10.97
N LEU A 252 -14.98 3.85 10.47
CA LEU A 252 -15.02 5.03 11.31
C LEU A 252 -16.35 5.16 12.08
N LEU A 253 -17.49 4.86 11.44
CA LEU A 253 -18.79 4.84 12.12
C LEU A 253 -18.83 3.80 13.24
N LEU A 254 -18.27 2.60 12.99
CA LEU A 254 -18.19 1.52 13.99
C LEU A 254 -17.33 1.93 15.19
N ILE A 255 -16.13 2.49 14.95
CA ILE A 255 -15.21 2.97 15.99
C ILE A 255 -15.86 4.10 16.83
N ARG A 256 -16.66 4.98 16.18
CA ARG A 256 -17.39 6.06 16.87
C ARG A 256 -18.67 5.59 17.58
N GLY A 257 -18.94 4.30 17.64
CA GLY A 257 -20.13 3.73 18.29
C GLY A 257 -21.45 3.99 17.54
N LYS A 258 -21.40 4.45 16.28
CA LYS A 258 -22.59 4.73 15.47
C LYS A 258 -23.06 3.49 14.69
N TRP A 259 -23.23 2.37 15.40
CA TRP A 259 -23.52 1.05 14.83
C TRP A 259 -24.75 1.05 13.92
N ARG A 260 -25.84 1.73 14.34
CA ARG A 260 -27.07 1.81 13.52
C ARG A 260 -26.81 2.45 12.17
N GLN A 261 -25.98 3.49 12.10
CA GLN A 261 -25.66 4.16 10.84
C GLN A 261 -24.78 3.25 9.96
N ALA A 262 -23.81 2.55 10.53
CA ALA A 262 -22.95 1.61 9.82
C ALA A 262 -23.78 0.48 9.16
N PHE A 263 -24.72 -0.13 9.88
CA PHE A 263 -25.59 -1.19 9.34
C PHE A 263 -26.62 -0.70 8.31
N HIS A 264 -26.86 0.61 8.19
CA HIS A 264 -27.73 1.17 7.14
C HIS A 264 -27.00 1.40 5.81
N VAL A 265 -25.66 1.32 5.79
CA VAL A 265 -24.87 1.41 4.56
C VAL A 265 -25.11 0.16 3.73
N SER A 266 -25.46 0.35 2.45
CA SER A 266 -25.80 -0.74 1.52
C SER A 266 -24.69 -1.79 1.40
N GLU A 267 -23.43 -1.37 1.35
CA GLU A 267 -22.26 -2.25 1.27
C GLU A 267 -22.20 -3.26 2.42
N VAL A 268 -22.49 -2.81 3.65
CA VAL A 268 -22.50 -3.66 4.84
C VAL A 268 -23.60 -4.70 4.77
N ARG A 269 -24.79 -4.32 4.28
CA ARG A 269 -25.92 -5.26 4.11
C ARG A 269 -25.58 -6.33 3.07
N PHE A 270 -24.98 -5.92 1.93
CA PHE A 270 -24.55 -6.88 0.91
C PHE A 270 -23.43 -7.81 1.41
N LEU A 271 -22.49 -7.31 2.20
CA LEU A 271 -21.44 -8.14 2.80
C LEU A 271 -22.05 -9.27 3.65
N PHE A 272 -23.04 -8.94 4.52
CA PHE A 272 -23.73 -9.96 5.32
C PHE A 272 -24.59 -10.91 4.51
N LEU A 273 -24.99 -10.56 3.32
CA LEU A 273 -25.78 -11.43 2.44
C LEU A 273 -24.88 -12.40 1.65
N LEU A 274 -23.61 -12.05 1.47
CA LEU A 274 -22.61 -12.87 0.77
C LEU A 274 -21.85 -13.83 1.68
N LEU A 275 -21.77 -13.54 3.00
CA LEU A 275 -21.21 -14.41 4.04
C LEU A 275 -22.19 -15.44 4.52
#